data_cec15fbff0270e5f81803793c7b5bdd0
#
_entry.id   cec15fbff0270e5f81803793c7b5bdd0
#
_cell.length_a   1.000
_cell.length_b   1.000
_cell.length_c   1.000
_cell.angle_alpha   90.00
_cell.angle_beta   90.00
_cell.angle_gamma   90.00
#
_symmetry.space_group_name_H-M   'P 1'
#
loop_
_entity.id
_entity.type
_entity.pdbx_description
1 polymer ?
#
loop_
_entity_poly.entity_id
_entity_poly.type
_entity_poly.pdbx_seq_one_letter_code
_entity_poly.pdbx_strand_id
1 'polypeptide(L)'
;FTRYKSFYYFNLSDEFKIENSNYKITKFTSAKPIIRGYFETYKNKLFLITGDGNLFFIPIKKMNKKKLIFKKIKSNFKGIVGVGYEKDFEKKIVKNILIKNNKIYVSFAKRVNEKCYMNSILVSDFDLNKILFKEFFKTNECSLHDSVSSGGNLHSYKKNTILMTIGDWDYAEKYKINRAQDPKSFFGKTIAIREKTKEYKILSMGHRNQQGLFYDKKNDIIYSTEHGPQGGDEININISPENFKIKNYGWPISSYGEHYGFPDKLGSICQCPLNELYKEIPLYQSHSSYGFIEPLLNFTPSIGITQIIKTEDFLNMPNKNILYISSLGWNNKIGTSSVHEFILSKNFKIVKHGIIPLRSRIRDLI
;
A
#
# COMPACT_ATOMS: atom_id res chain seq x y z
N PHE A 1 -2.78 23.94 -29.51
CA PHE A 1 -1.81 23.46 -28.51
C PHE A 1 -2.45 22.97 -27.18
N THR A 2 -3.77 23.04 -27.01
CA THR A 2 -4.48 22.71 -25.73
C THR A 2 -5.06 21.30 -25.65
N ARG A 3 -5.06 20.50 -26.72
CA ARG A 3 -5.66 19.15 -26.75
C ARG A 3 -4.85 18.04 -26.04
N TYR A 4 -3.55 18.20 -25.81
CA TYR A 4 -2.68 17.16 -25.24
C TYR A 4 -2.81 17.00 -23.72
N LYS A 5 -3.41 17.94 -22.98
CA LYS A 5 -3.60 17.86 -21.52
C LYS A 5 -4.76 16.95 -21.05
N SER A 6 -5.59 16.47 -21.98
CA SER A 6 -6.80 15.70 -21.66
C SER A 6 -6.63 14.19 -21.70
N PHE A 7 -5.47 13.68 -22.13
CA PHE A 7 -5.20 12.26 -22.25
C PHE A 7 -3.82 11.90 -21.75
N TYR A 8 -3.69 10.67 -21.26
CA TYR A 8 -2.44 10.03 -20.94
C TYR A 8 -2.24 8.82 -21.84
N TYR A 9 -1.05 8.66 -22.41
CA TYR A 9 -0.74 7.63 -23.39
C TYR A 9 0.26 6.65 -22.84
N PHE A 10 -0.01 5.36 -23.06
CA PHE A 10 0.93 4.28 -22.85
C PHE A 10 1.09 3.52 -24.15
N ASN A 11 2.32 3.36 -24.59
CA ASN A 11 2.64 2.58 -25.78
C ASN A 11 3.10 1.19 -25.36
N LEU A 12 2.73 0.18 -26.16
CA LEU A 12 3.27 -1.16 -26.00
C LEU A 12 4.79 -1.08 -26.11
N SER A 13 5.49 -1.55 -25.09
CA SER A 13 6.94 -1.55 -25.06
C SER A 13 7.53 -2.95 -25.17
N ASP A 14 6.80 -3.97 -24.71
CA ASP A 14 7.27 -5.34 -24.71
C ASP A 14 6.14 -6.35 -24.50
N GLU A 15 6.29 -7.55 -25.07
CA GLU A 15 5.44 -8.72 -24.80
C GLU A 15 6.33 -9.96 -24.67
N PHE A 16 6.18 -10.73 -23.60
CA PHE A 16 6.92 -11.96 -23.40
C PHE A 16 6.09 -12.99 -22.62
N LYS A 17 6.41 -14.26 -22.81
CA LYS A 17 5.89 -15.34 -21.99
C LYS A 17 6.90 -15.66 -20.88
N ILE A 18 6.41 -16.00 -19.71
CA ILE A 18 7.25 -16.53 -18.65
C ILE A 18 7.44 -18.03 -18.92
N GLU A 19 8.69 -18.46 -19.01
CA GLU A 19 9.02 -19.88 -19.21
C GLU A 19 8.35 -20.75 -18.13
N ASN A 20 7.84 -21.89 -18.55
CA ASN A 20 7.13 -22.86 -17.71
C ASN A 20 5.88 -22.30 -17.02
N SER A 21 5.27 -21.26 -17.55
CA SER A 21 4.03 -20.67 -17.03
C SER A 21 3.03 -20.37 -18.14
N ASN A 22 1.76 -20.23 -17.75
CA ASN A 22 0.69 -19.79 -18.65
C ASN A 22 0.58 -18.26 -18.76
N TYR A 23 1.52 -17.51 -18.16
CA TYR A 23 1.47 -16.05 -18.16
C TYR A 23 2.05 -15.46 -19.45
N LYS A 24 1.23 -14.65 -20.12
CA LYS A 24 1.67 -13.70 -21.14
C LYS A 24 1.74 -12.32 -20.51
N ILE A 25 2.93 -11.72 -20.48
CA ILE A 25 3.15 -10.37 -19.95
C ILE A 25 3.13 -9.37 -21.08
N THR A 26 2.33 -8.33 -20.95
CA THR A 26 2.29 -7.20 -21.88
C THR A 26 2.70 -5.94 -21.13
N LYS A 27 3.80 -5.32 -21.54
CA LYS A 27 4.33 -4.10 -20.94
C LYS A 27 3.96 -2.87 -21.76
N PHE A 28 3.58 -1.81 -21.05
CA PHE A 28 3.31 -0.51 -21.66
C PHE A 28 4.18 0.56 -20.97
N THR A 29 4.78 1.42 -21.77
CA THR A 29 5.55 2.56 -21.28
C THR A 29 4.75 3.84 -21.48
N SER A 30 4.68 4.67 -20.44
CA SER A 30 4.02 5.96 -20.52
C SER A 30 4.87 6.99 -21.27
N ALA A 31 4.21 7.87 -22.03
CA ALA A 31 4.87 8.97 -22.74
C ALA A 31 5.47 10.02 -21.79
N LYS A 32 4.99 10.06 -20.53
CA LYS A 32 5.54 10.92 -19.47
C LYS A 32 5.75 10.08 -18.21
N PRO A 33 6.84 10.25 -17.48
CA PRO A 33 7.09 9.50 -16.26
C PRO A 33 5.98 9.69 -15.22
N ILE A 34 5.47 8.59 -14.67
CA ILE A 34 4.63 8.59 -13.48
C ILE A 34 5.51 8.12 -12.34
N ILE A 35 5.77 8.98 -11.36
CA ILE A 35 6.61 8.63 -10.21
C ILE A 35 5.88 7.65 -9.30
N ARG A 36 4.56 7.83 -9.14
CA ARG A 36 3.67 6.96 -8.36
C ARG A 36 2.28 6.99 -8.98
N GLY A 37 1.62 5.85 -9.02
CA GLY A 37 0.24 5.72 -9.47
C GLY A 37 -0.43 4.55 -8.79
N TYR A 38 -1.76 4.64 -8.69
CA TYR A 38 -2.61 3.60 -8.14
C TYR A 38 -3.77 3.34 -9.08
N PHE A 39 -4.15 2.09 -9.18
CA PHE A 39 -5.22 1.63 -10.04
C PHE A 39 -6.45 1.21 -9.24
N GLU A 40 -7.60 1.27 -9.88
CA GLU A 40 -8.85 0.72 -9.37
C GLU A 40 -9.74 0.32 -10.55
N THR A 41 -10.51 -0.74 -10.38
CA THR A 41 -11.48 -1.17 -11.39
C THR A 41 -12.90 -0.89 -10.91
N TYR A 42 -13.70 -0.32 -11.80
CA TYR A 42 -15.11 -0.07 -11.52
C TYR A 42 -15.95 0.00 -12.81
N LYS A 43 -17.09 -0.70 -12.86
CA LYS A 43 -18.03 -0.70 -14.01
C LYS A 43 -17.31 -0.87 -15.36
N ASN A 44 -16.51 -1.93 -15.50
CA ASN A 44 -15.75 -2.27 -16.72
C ASN A 44 -14.78 -1.18 -17.20
N LYS A 45 -14.24 -0.39 -16.26
CA LYS A 45 -13.20 0.61 -16.52
C LYS A 45 -12.05 0.42 -15.53
N LEU A 46 -10.85 0.68 -16.03
CA LEU A 46 -9.65 0.83 -15.22
C LEU A 46 -9.42 2.31 -14.98
N PHE A 47 -9.26 2.68 -13.72
CA PHE A 47 -8.93 4.03 -13.25
C PHE A 47 -7.47 4.07 -12.85
N LEU A 48 -6.83 5.20 -13.08
CA LEU A 48 -5.48 5.53 -12.65
C LEU A 48 -5.51 6.88 -11.94
N ILE A 49 -5.05 6.93 -10.70
CA ILE A 49 -4.70 8.17 -10.02
C ILE A 49 -3.18 8.28 -9.88
N THR A 50 -2.62 9.41 -10.28
CA THR A 50 -1.19 9.67 -10.11
C THR A 50 -0.89 10.20 -8.71
N GLY A 51 0.37 10.09 -8.26
CA GLY A 51 0.78 10.54 -6.94
C GLY A 51 0.52 12.03 -6.64
N ASP A 52 0.38 12.85 -7.68
CA ASP A 52 -0.02 14.27 -7.61
C ASP A 52 -1.53 14.49 -7.82
N GLY A 53 -2.35 13.42 -7.84
CA GLY A 53 -3.81 13.47 -7.87
C GLY A 53 -4.46 13.69 -9.23
N ASN A 54 -3.73 13.54 -10.35
CA ASN A 54 -4.41 13.51 -11.65
C ASN A 54 -5.13 12.18 -11.82
N LEU A 55 -6.41 12.23 -12.23
CA LEU A 55 -7.27 11.08 -12.38
C LEU A 55 -7.58 10.80 -13.85
N PHE A 56 -7.48 9.54 -14.23
CA PHE A 56 -7.70 9.06 -15.60
C PHE A 56 -8.48 7.76 -15.60
N PHE A 57 -9.08 7.42 -16.74
CA PHE A 57 -9.70 6.12 -16.95
C PHE A 57 -9.57 5.62 -18.39
N ILE A 58 -9.70 4.29 -18.54
CA ILE A 58 -9.82 3.60 -19.82
C ILE A 58 -10.87 2.48 -19.69
N PRO A 59 -11.75 2.24 -20.68
CA PRO A 59 -12.58 1.04 -20.69
C PRO A 59 -11.72 -0.22 -20.82
N ILE A 60 -11.96 -1.25 -20.01
CA ILE A 60 -11.16 -2.49 -20.01
C ILE A 60 -11.11 -3.16 -21.37
N LYS A 61 -12.23 -3.13 -22.16
CA LYS A 61 -12.26 -3.64 -23.54
C LYS A 61 -11.27 -2.96 -24.50
N LYS A 62 -10.68 -1.84 -24.12
CA LYS A 62 -9.65 -1.13 -24.93
C LYS A 62 -8.22 -1.46 -24.51
N MET A 63 -8.03 -2.31 -23.52
CA MET A 63 -6.69 -2.64 -23.02
C MET A 63 -5.91 -3.63 -23.90
N ASN A 64 -6.56 -4.28 -24.87
CA ASN A 64 -5.91 -5.16 -25.85
C ASN A 64 -5.26 -4.42 -27.04
N LYS A 65 -5.18 -3.10 -27.00
CA LYS A 65 -4.60 -2.26 -28.05
C LYS A 65 -3.10 -2.05 -27.82
N LYS A 66 -2.32 -1.90 -28.91
CA LYS A 66 -0.88 -1.53 -28.84
C LYS A 66 -0.63 -0.14 -28.23
N LYS A 67 -1.64 0.71 -28.20
CA LYS A 67 -1.61 2.03 -27.57
C LYS A 67 -2.80 2.19 -26.64
N LEU A 68 -2.53 2.37 -25.36
CA LEU A 68 -3.55 2.66 -24.35
C LEU A 68 -3.75 4.17 -24.21
N ILE A 69 -4.98 4.61 -24.32
CA ILE A 69 -5.34 6.03 -24.25
C ILE A 69 -6.26 6.23 -23.05
N PHE A 70 -5.72 6.76 -21.99
CA PHE A 70 -6.45 7.09 -20.78
C PHE A 70 -7.04 8.50 -20.89
N LYS A 71 -8.35 8.62 -20.71
CA LYS A 71 -9.06 9.91 -20.67
C LYS A 71 -8.93 10.53 -19.28
N LYS A 72 -8.56 11.82 -19.22
CA LYS A 72 -8.47 12.57 -17.96
C LYS A 72 -9.88 12.90 -17.45
N ILE A 73 -10.08 12.74 -16.13
CA ILE A 73 -11.26 13.23 -15.41
C ILE A 73 -10.87 14.56 -14.73
N LYS A 74 -11.70 15.57 -14.91
CA LYS A 74 -11.50 16.86 -14.22
C LYS A 74 -11.77 16.68 -12.72
N SER A 75 -10.93 17.25 -11.86
CA SER A 75 -11.16 17.21 -10.41
C SER A 75 -10.63 18.48 -9.76
N ASN A 76 -11.14 18.76 -8.55
CA ASN A 76 -10.68 19.82 -7.69
C ASN A 76 -9.58 19.36 -6.69
N PHE A 77 -8.99 18.18 -6.89
CA PHE A 77 -8.03 17.58 -5.95
C PHE A 77 -6.92 18.57 -5.55
N LYS A 78 -6.26 19.16 -6.54
CA LYS A 78 -5.16 20.10 -6.28
C LYS A 78 -5.56 21.33 -5.46
N GLY A 79 -6.77 21.82 -5.64
CA GLY A 79 -7.29 22.96 -4.87
C GLY A 79 -7.60 22.62 -3.39
N ILE A 80 -7.90 21.34 -3.09
CA ILE A 80 -8.19 20.91 -1.72
C ILE A 80 -6.92 20.55 -0.95
N VAL A 81 -5.97 19.86 -1.59
CA VAL A 81 -4.74 19.43 -0.91
C VAL A 81 -3.79 20.60 -0.63
N GLY A 82 -3.99 21.74 -1.29
CA GLY A 82 -3.19 22.93 -1.09
C GLY A 82 -1.84 22.93 -1.80
N VAL A 83 -0.98 23.84 -1.39
CA VAL A 83 0.36 24.06 -1.92
C VAL A 83 1.40 23.94 -0.81
N GLY A 84 2.67 23.94 -1.19
CA GLY A 84 3.78 24.02 -0.24
C GLY A 84 4.36 22.66 0.18
N TYR A 85 4.04 21.59 -0.54
CA TYR A 85 4.79 20.34 -0.43
C TYR A 85 6.19 20.52 -1.05
N GLU A 86 7.17 19.83 -0.51
CA GLU A 86 8.48 19.73 -1.17
C GLU A 86 8.32 19.09 -2.56
N LYS A 87 9.10 19.58 -3.53
CA LYS A 87 8.95 19.22 -4.96
C LYS A 87 8.84 17.70 -5.22
N ASP A 88 9.61 16.90 -4.52
CA ASP A 88 9.60 15.45 -4.70
C ASP A 88 8.48 14.75 -3.93
N PHE A 89 8.02 15.34 -2.84
CA PHE A 89 6.92 14.81 -2.05
C PHE A 89 5.57 15.12 -2.71
N GLU A 90 5.41 16.27 -3.35
CA GLU A 90 4.18 16.64 -4.08
C GLU A 90 3.72 15.58 -5.07
N LYS A 91 4.67 14.85 -5.68
CA LYS A 91 4.39 13.74 -6.61
C LYS A 91 4.06 12.41 -5.93
N LYS A 92 4.03 12.35 -4.59
CA LYS A 92 3.87 11.14 -3.77
C LYS A 92 2.79 11.28 -2.69
N ILE A 93 2.00 12.37 -2.72
CA ILE A 93 1.01 12.66 -1.68
C ILE A 93 -0.15 11.69 -1.69
N VAL A 94 -0.65 11.27 -2.87
CA VAL A 94 -1.69 10.23 -2.98
C VAL A 94 -1.11 8.90 -2.54
N LYS A 95 -1.92 8.16 -1.77
CA LYS A 95 -1.56 6.86 -1.19
C LYS A 95 -2.37 5.71 -1.74
N ASN A 96 -3.64 5.94 -2.09
CA ASN A 96 -4.50 4.92 -2.69
C ASN A 96 -5.78 5.54 -3.27
N ILE A 97 -6.52 4.75 -4.06
CA ILE A 97 -7.84 5.03 -4.58
C ILE A 97 -8.76 3.84 -4.31
N LEU A 98 -10.00 4.11 -3.95
CA LEU A 98 -11.05 3.10 -3.81
C LEU A 98 -12.34 3.63 -4.43
N ILE A 99 -13.00 2.82 -5.29
CA ILE A 99 -14.31 3.14 -5.83
C ILE A 99 -15.32 2.12 -5.30
N LYS A 100 -16.29 2.60 -4.53
CA LYS A 100 -17.29 1.77 -3.86
C LYS A 100 -18.62 2.48 -3.79
N ASN A 101 -19.73 1.76 -4.01
CA ASN A 101 -21.10 2.29 -3.87
C ASN A 101 -21.34 3.61 -4.63
N ASN A 102 -20.84 3.69 -5.87
CA ASN A 102 -20.90 4.90 -6.72
C ASN A 102 -20.24 6.14 -6.08
N LYS A 103 -19.24 5.92 -5.23
CA LYS A 103 -18.38 6.96 -4.66
C LYS A 103 -16.92 6.64 -4.92
N ILE A 104 -16.11 7.67 -5.08
CA ILE A 104 -14.66 7.58 -5.19
C ILE A 104 -14.03 8.16 -3.94
N TYR A 105 -13.12 7.40 -3.34
CA TYR A 105 -12.33 7.77 -2.18
C TYR A 105 -10.86 7.84 -2.58
N VAL A 106 -10.16 8.84 -2.10
CA VAL A 106 -8.71 9.01 -2.33
C VAL A 106 -8.05 9.31 -1.01
N SER A 107 -7.14 8.45 -0.58
CA SER A 107 -6.30 8.70 0.58
C SER A 107 -5.03 9.46 0.19
N PHE A 108 -4.60 10.32 1.08
CA PHE A 108 -3.42 11.15 0.83
C PHE A 108 -2.78 11.62 2.13
N ALA A 109 -1.49 12.00 2.04
CA ALA A 109 -0.79 12.66 3.12
C ALA A 109 -1.11 14.17 3.06
N LYS A 110 -1.97 14.65 3.97
CA LYS A 110 -2.38 16.04 4.05
C LYS A 110 -1.34 16.87 4.79
N ARG A 111 -0.83 17.92 4.18
CA ARG A 111 -0.07 18.95 4.88
C ARG A 111 -1.06 19.98 5.45
N VAL A 112 -1.06 20.15 6.77
CA VAL A 112 -1.89 21.14 7.45
C VAL A 112 -1.11 22.45 7.63
N ASN A 113 0.16 22.32 8.02
CA ASN A 113 1.15 23.40 8.09
C ASN A 113 2.56 22.81 8.02
N GLU A 114 3.60 23.60 8.24
CA GLU A 114 5.00 23.17 8.12
C GLU A 114 5.40 22.05 9.09
N LYS A 115 4.71 21.93 10.21
CA LYS A 115 4.99 20.96 11.28
C LYS A 115 3.83 19.98 11.52
N CYS A 116 2.90 19.84 10.56
CA CYS A 116 1.75 18.97 10.74
C CYS A 116 1.35 18.30 9.42
N TYR A 117 1.64 17.01 9.34
CA TYR A 117 1.16 16.13 8.27
C TYR A 117 0.27 15.04 8.86
N MET A 118 -0.77 14.64 8.17
CA MET A 118 -1.70 13.61 8.63
C MET A 118 -2.27 12.78 7.49
N ASN A 119 -2.71 11.58 7.79
CA ASN A 119 -3.48 10.80 6.83
C ASN A 119 -4.90 11.37 6.69
N SER A 120 -5.33 11.53 5.45
CA SER A 120 -6.66 12.02 5.12
C SER A 120 -7.27 11.26 3.95
N ILE A 121 -8.60 11.26 3.90
CA ILE A 121 -9.39 10.70 2.81
C ILE A 121 -10.31 11.78 2.25
N LEU A 122 -10.31 11.93 0.94
CA LEU A 122 -11.32 12.69 0.20
C LEU A 122 -12.38 11.74 -0.34
N VAL A 123 -13.59 12.24 -0.52
CA VAL A 123 -14.71 11.53 -1.15
C VAL A 123 -15.42 12.42 -2.16
N SER A 124 -15.92 11.83 -3.23
CA SER A 124 -16.86 12.43 -4.16
C SER A 124 -17.89 11.39 -4.62
N ASP A 125 -19.04 11.83 -5.06
CA ASP A 125 -19.87 11.00 -5.92
C ASP A 125 -19.14 10.72 -7.24
N PHE A 126 -19.38 9.55 -7.80
CA PHE A 126 -18.68 9.08 -8.98
C PHE A 126 -19.28 9.68 -10.26
N ASP A 127 -18.49 10.49 -10.97
CA ASP A 127 -18.81 11.03 -12.28
C ASP A 127 -17.55 10.98 -13.19
N LEU A 128 -17.71 10.48 -14.41
CA LEU A 128 -16.62 10.38 -15.39
C LEU A 128 -16.22 11.74 -16.01
N ASN A 129 -17.05 12.75 -15.89
CA ASN A 129 -16.78 14.07 -16.45
C ASN A 129 -16.07 14.98 -15.45
N LYS A 130 -16.54 14.94 -14.18
CA LYS A 130 -16.03 15.85 -13.14
C LYS A 130 -16.19 15.24 -11.76
N ILE A 131 -15.10 15.15 -11.03
CA ILE A 131 -15.06 14.71 -9.63
C ILE A 131 -14.87 15.94 -8.74
N LEU A 132 -15.78 16.16 -7.82
CA LEU A 132 -15.74 17.24 -6.82
C LEU A 132 -15.52 16.64 -5.44
N PHE A 133 -14.26 16.47 -5.09
CA PHE A 133 -13.87 15.97 -3.79
C PHE A 133 -14.25 16.90 -2.64
N LYS A 134 -14.56 16.30 -1.49
CA LYS A 134 -14.65 16.94 -0.18
C LYS A 134 -13.94 16.07 0.84
N GLU A 135 -13.53 16.64 1.97
CA GLU A 135 -12.94 15.88 3.08
C GLU A 135 -13.94 14.84 3.59
N PHE A 136 -13.50 13.61 3.72
CA PHE A 136 -14.28 12.51 4.27
C PHE A 136 -13.82 12.17 5.68
N PHE A 137 -12.50 12.03 5.89
CA PHE A 137 -11.91 11.64 7.15
C PHE A 137 -10.46 12.19 7.23
N LYS A 138 -10.00 12.43 8.45
CA LYS A 138 -8.62 12.74 8.77
C LYS A 138 -8.25 12.21 10.15
N THR A 139 -6.99 11.90 10.38
CA THR A 139 -6.51 11.26 11.61
C THR A 139 -6.44 12.20 12.81
N ASN A 140 -6.56 13.50 12.66
CA ASN A 140 -6.43 14.50 13.73
C ASN A 140 -5.16 14.38 14.60
N GLU A 141 -4.15 13.68 14.13
CA GLU A 141 -2.85 13.50 14.78
C GLU A 141 -1.75 13.86 13.80
N CYS A 142 -0.86 14.77 14.20
CA CYS A 142 0.18 15.31 13.33
C CYS A 142 1.45 14.49 13.36
N SER A 143 1.97 14.18 12.19
CA SER A 143 3.40 13.94 12.00
C SER A 143 4.11 15.29 11.84
N LEU A 144 5.28 15.43 12.47
CA LEU A 144 6.09 16.66 12.43
C LEU A 144 6.82 16.83 11.08
N HIS A 145 6.85 15.82 10.26
CA HIS A 145 7.49 15.83 8.95
C HIS A 145 6.70 15.01 7.95
N ASP A 146 6.93 15.25 6.67
CA ASP A 146 6.45 14.37 5.62
C ASP A 146 7.18 13.03 5.69
N SER A 147 6.49 11.96 5.41
CA SER A 147 7.08 10.62 5.35
C SER A 147 6.42 9.77 4.29
N VAL A 148 7.24 8.96 3.64
CA VAL A 148 6.77 7.88 2.78
C VAL A 148 6.19 6.72 3.61
N SER A 149 6.55 6.64 4.89
CA SER A 149 6.10 5.63 5.85
C SER A 149 4.74 5.94 6.49
N SER A 150 3.88 6.63 5.76
CA SER A 150 2.55 7.04 6.24
C SER A 150 1.43 6.01 5.99
N GLY A 151 1.71 4.88 5.35
CA GLY A 151 0.67 3.93 4.93
C GLY A 151 -0.32 4.57 3.96
N GLY A 152 -1.61 4.45 4.24
CA GLY A 152 -2.68 5.13 3.50
C GLY A 152 -3.43 4.23 2.53
N ASN A 153 -3.24 2.90 2.52
CA ASN A 153 -4.02 2.01 1.69
C ASN A 153 -5.48 1.96 2.12
N LEU A 154 -6.37 1.88 1.14
CA LEU A 154 -7.82 1.78 1.33
C LEU A 154 -8.31 0.44 0.81
N HIS A 155 -9.29 -0.14 1.49
CA HIS A 155 -10.03 -1.28 0.98
C HIS A 155 -11.49 -1.25 1.42
N SER A 156 -12.38 -1.82 0.62
CA SER A 156 -13.77 -2.04 1.02
C SER A 156 -13.83 -3.03 2.18
N TYR A 157 -14.60 -2.71 3.23
CA TYR A 157 -14.78 -3.58 4.39
C TYR A 157 -16.25 -3.66 4.75
N LYS A 158 -16.75 -4.85 4.97
CA LYS A 158 -18.15 -5.09 5.34
C LYS A 158 -19.13 -4.12 4.64
N LYS A 159 -20.37 -4.04 5.08
CA LYS A 159 -21.34 -3.08 4.53
C LYS A 159 -21.04 -1.67 5.08
N ASN A 160 -20.92 -0.68 4.19
CA ASN A 160 -20.77 0.74 4.55
C ASN A 160 -19.57 1.08 5.45
N THR A 161 -18.46 0.36 5.29
CA THR A 161 -17.22 0.59 6.03
C THR A 161 -16.01 0.53 5.07
N ILE A 162 -15.00 1.32 5.37
CA ILE A 162 -13.73 1.39 4.63
C ILE A 162 -12.60 1.07 5.59
N LEU A 163 -11.66 0.22 5.17
CA LEU A 163 -10.38 0.05 5.85
C LEU A 163 -9.41 1.12 5.40
N MET A 164 -8.57 1.54 6.33
CA MET A 164 -7.40 2.39 6.06
C MET A 164 -6.21 1.91 6.88
N THR A 165 -5.05 1.79 6.24
CA THR A 165 -3.78 1.61 6.92
C THR A 165 -3.14 2.95 7.24
N ILE A 166 -2.49 3.05 8.38
CA ILE A 166 -1.76 4.25 8.82
C ILE A 166 -0.39 3.79 9.30
N GLY A 167 0.66 4.30 8.68
CA GLY A 167 2.03 3.99 9.09
C GLY A 167 2.44 4.73 10.36
N ASP A 168 3.63 4.44 10.86
CA ASP A 168 4.19 5.09 12.04
C ASP A 168 4.83 6.46 11.75
N TRP A 169 4.89 6.85 10.48
CA TRP A 169 5.49 8.11 10.01
C TRP A 169 6.97 8.26 10.39
N ASP A 170 7.69 7.15 10.53
CA ASP A 170 9.08 7.08 10.99
C ASP A 170 9.31 7.66 12.41
N TYR A 171 8.24 7.73 13.24
CA TYR A 171 8.31 8.31 14.58
C TYR A 171 9.23 7.53 15.51
N ALA A 172 9.15 6.21 15.47
CA ALA A 172 9.99 5.36 16.27
C ALA A 172 11.47 5.59 15.92
N GLU A 173 11.80 5.68 14.64
CA GLU A 173 13.17 5.82 14.16
C GLU A 173 13.75 7.23 14.34
N LYS A 174 12.93 8.27 14.09
CA LYS A 174 13.42 9.66 14.14
C LYS A 174 13.31 10.31 15.50
N TYR A 175 12.24 10.01 16.25
CA TYR A 175 11.92 10.77 17.46
C TYR A 175 11.97 9.92 18.72
N LYS A 176 12.30 8.63 18.64
CA LYS A 176 12.31 7.70 19.77
C LYS A 176 10.96 7.61 20.49
N ILE A 177 9.85 7.86 19.77
CA ILE A 177 8.51 7.86 20.31
C ILE A 177 7.75 6.67 19.75
N ASN A 178 7.32 5.78 20.62
CA ASN A 178 6.63 4.54 20.25
C ASN A 178 5.11 4.74 20.13
N ARG A 179 4.64 5.50 19.17
CA ARG A 179 3.20 5.70 18.91
C ARG A 179 2.51 4.48 18.33
N ALA A 180 3.24 3.64 17.63
CA ALA A 180 2.66 2.42 17.06
C ALA A 180 2.12 1.46 18.12
N GLN A 181 2.66 1.52 19.35
CA GLN A 181 2.22 0.74 20.51
C GLN A 181 1.20 1.46 21.41
N ASP A 182 0.92 2.74 21.17
CA ASP A 182 -0.12 3.46 21.90
C ASP A 182 -1.50 3.19 21.26
N PRO A 183 -2.47 2.56 21.95
CA PRO A 183 -3.80 2.30 21.41
C PRO A 183 -4.64 3.56 21.18
N LYS A 184 -4.22 4.72 21.70
CA LYS A 184 -4.90 6.00 21.49
C LYS A 184 -4.36 6.77 20.27
N SER A 185 -3.16 6.42 19.78
CA SER A 185 -2.56 7.02 18.60
C SER A 185 -3.10 6.40 17.32
N PHE A 186 -3.17 7.18 16.27
CA PHE A 186 -3.46 6.67 14.90
C PHE A 186 -2.24 5.99 14.26
N PHE A 187 -1.03 6.29 14.71
CA PHE A 187 0.18 5.82 14.04
C PHE A 187 0.40 4.32 14.22
N GLY A 188 0.79 3.64 13.13
CA GLY A 188 1.01 2.21 13.10
C GLY A 188 -0.27 1.40 13.31
N LYS A 189 -1.37 1.78 12.67
CA LYS A 189 -2.69 1.15 12.84
C LYS A 189 -3.32 0.73 11.52
N THR A 190 -4.18 -0.28 11.59
CA THR A 190 -5.25 -0.49 10.60
C THR A 190 -6.58 -0.15 11.25
N ILE A 191 -7.34 0.74 10.63
CA ILE A 191 -8.63 1.19 11.13
C ILE A 191 -9.77 0.88 10.18
N ALA A 192 -10.96 0.67 10.73
CA ALA A 192 -12.21 0.56 10.00
C ALA A 192 -13.04 1.82 10.24
N ILE A 193 -13.44 2.52 9.17
CA ILE A 193 -14.16 3.81 9.22
C ILE A 193 -15.55 3.60 8.66
N ARG A 194 -16.60 3.94 9.43
CA ARG A 194 -17.99 3.90 8.96
C ARG A 194 -18.27 5.03 7.98
N GLU A 195 -18.79 4.71 6.81
CA GLU A 195 -19.01 5.71 5.74
C GLU A 195 -19.99 6.82 6.13
N LYS A 196 -21.02 6.52 6.93
CA LYS A 196 -22.06 7.48 7.32
C LYS A 196 -21.61 8.36 8.50
N THR A 197 -21.20 7.75 9.60
CA THR A 197 -20.93 8.47 10.88
C THR A 197 -19.50 8.99 10.98
N LYS A 198 -18.57 8.45 10.18
CA LYS A 198 -17.11 8.71 10.26
C LYS A 198 -16.45 8.18 11.53
N GLU A 199 -17.20 7.50 12.37
CA GLU A 199 -16.64 6.76 13.50
C GLU A 199 -15.65 5.72 13.01
N TYR A 200 -14.61 5.50 13.78
CA TYR A 200 -13.59 4.51 13.46
C TYR A 200 -13.36 3.52 14.60
N LYS A 201 -12.86 2.36 14.24
CA LYS A 201 -12.42 1.31 15.16
C LYS A 201 -11.01 0.88 14.75
N ILE A 202 -10.10 0.81 15.70
CA ILE A 202 -8.77 0.22 15.50
C ILE A 202 -8.91 -1.30 15.47
N LEU A 203 -8.45 -1.93 14.40
CA LEU A 203 -8.49 -3.38 14.21
C LEU A 203 -7.16 -4.05 14.51
N SER A 204 -6.06 -3.33 14.27
CA SER A 204 -4.71 -3.78 14.60
C SER A 204 -3.77 -2.60 14.86
N MET A 205 -2.66 -2.88 15.56
CA MET A 205 -1.64 -1.92 15.96
C MET A 205 -0.24 -2.54 15.86
N GLY A 206 0.79 -1.73 16.13
CA GLY A 206 2.16 -2.21 16.06
C GLY A 206 2.64 -2.42 14.63
N HIS A 207 2.25 -1.53 13.72
CA HIS A 207 2.67 -1.54 12.32
C HIS A 207 3.66 -0.42 12.02
N ARG A 208 4.64 -0.70 11.15
CA ARG A 208 5.60 0.31 10.68
C ARG A 208 5.09 1.06 9.45
N ASN A 209 4.99 0.41 8.32
CA ASN A 209 4.66 1.06 7.05
C ASN A 209 3.91 0.11 6.12
N GLN A 210 2.62 -0.04 6.36
CA GLN A 210 1.75 -0.91 5.57
C GLN A 210 1.57 -0.37 4.15
N GLN A 211 1.92 -1.16 3.15
CA GLN A 211 1.91 -0.80 1.72
C GLN A 211 0.89 -1.55 0.88
N GLY A 212 0.32 -2.62 1.40
CA GLY A 212 -0.75 -3.39 0.78
C GLY A 212 -1.86 -3.70 1.77
N LEU A 213 -3.08 -3.81 1.26
CA LEU A 213 -4.27 -4.10 2.05
C LEU A 213 -5.31 -4.83 1.21
N PHE A 214 -5.78 -5.97 1.71
CA PHE A 214 -6.86 -6.73 1.10
C PHE A 214 -7.78 -7.33 2.17
N TYR A 215 -9.08 -7.24 1.98
CA TYR A 215 -10.07 -7.88 2.83
C TYR A 215 -10.75 -9.05 2.12
N ASP A 216 -10.50 -10.24 2.61
CA ASP A 216 -11.20 -11.45 2.22
C ASP A 216 -12.53 -11.53 2.96
N LYS A 217 -13.58 -11.10 2.27
CA LYS A 217 -14.94 -11.06 2.84
C LYS A 217 -15.48 -12.46 3.19
N LYS A 218 -15.11 -13.49 2.43
CA LYS A 218 -15.61 -14.86 2.61
C LYS A 218 -15.13 -15.45 3.92
N ASN A 219 -13.86 -15.21 4.26
CA ASN A 219 -13.22 -15.80 5.43
C ASN A 219 -13.10 -14.80 6.60
N ASP A 220 -13.57 -13.56 6.46
CA ASP A 220 -13.41 -12.46 7.41
C ASP A 220 -11.94 -12.24 7.81
N ILE A 221 -11.07 -12.10 6.81
CA ILE A 221 -9.63 -11.94 7.00
C ILE A 221 -9.14 -10.65 6.34
N ILE A 222 -8.33 -9.89 7.06
CA ILE A 222 -7.53 -8.81 6.49
C ILE A 222 -6.11 -9.31 6.26
N TYR A 223 -5.64 -9.19 5.03
CA TYR A 223 -4.24 -9.35 4.66
C TYR A 223 -3.61 -7.97 4.50
N SER A 224 -2.42 -7.79 5.02
CA SER A 224 -1.63 -6.59 4.77
C SER A 224 -0.16 -6.93 4.53
N THR A 225 0.52 -6.05 3.81
CA THR A 225 1.96 -6.10 3.63
C THR A 225 2.57 -4.85 4.21
N GLU A 226 3.74 -4.96 4.81
CA GLU A 226 4.44 -3.78 5.34
C GLU A 226 5.95 -3.85 5.14
N HIS A 227 6.54 -2.68 4.99
CA HIS A 227 7.99 -2.54 4.97
C HIS A 227 8.55 -2.63 6.38
N GLY A 228 9.48 -3.55 6.57
CA GLY A 228 10.36 -3.54 7.72
C GLY A 228 11.38 -2.38 7.67
N PRO A 229 12.25 -2.28 8.67
CA PRO A 229 13.39 -1.37 8.61
C PRO A 229 14.43 -1.89 7.59
N GLN A 230 15.58 -2.29 8.03
CA GLN A 230 16.59 -2.93 7.18
C GLN A 230 16.39 -4.45 7.19
N GLY A 231 15.68 -4.99 6.20
CA GLY A 231 15.11 -6.33 6.21
C GLY A 231 13.72 -6.35 6.86
N GLY A 232 13.14 -7.55 7.00
CA GLY A 232 11.88 -7.77 7.72
C GLY A 232 10.64 -7.17 7.07
N ASP A 233 10.56 -7.13 5.74
CA ASP A 233 9.27 -6.90 5.09
C ASP A 233 8.33 -8.04 5.45
N GLU A 234 7.03 -7.75 5.69
CA GLU A 234 6.09 -8.72 6.25
C GLU A 234 4.81 -8.85 5.43
N ILE A 235 4.29 -10.07 5.43
CA ILE A 235 2.90 -10.36 5.08
C ILE A 235 2.16 -10.67 6.37
N ASN A 236 1.19 -9.85 6.72
CA ASN A 236 0.42 -9.99 7.94
C ASN A 236 -0.99 -10.50 7.66
N ILE A 237 -1.53 -11.29 8.58
CA ILE A 237 -2.87 -11.86 8.53
C ILE A 237 -3.64 -11.53 9.81
N ASN A 238 -4.82 -10.93 9.65
CA ASN A 238 -5.73 -10.63 10.75
C ASN A 238 -7.05 -11.38 10.55
N ILE A 239 -7.18 -12.52 11.18
CA ILE A 239 -8.37 -13.38 11.13
C ILE A 239 -9.40 -12.84 12.12
N SER A 240 -10.67 -12.73 11.67
CA SER A 240 -11.78 -12.19 12.46
C SER A 240 -11.42 -10.86 13.15
N PRO A 241 -11.14 -9.80 12.37
CA PRO A 241 -10.46 -8.60 12.87
C PRO A 241 -11.23 -7.81 13.92
N GLU A 242 -12.54 -8.03 14.04
CA GLU A 242 -13.36 -7.36 15.06
C GLU A 242 -13.56 -8.17 16.33
N ASN A 243 -13.11 -9.42 16.35
CA ASN A 243 -13.26 -10.29 17.51
C ASN A 243 -12.23 -9.94 18.59
N PHE A 244 -12.74 -9.46 19.74
CA PHE A 244 -12.01 -9.26 21.00
C PHE A 244 -10.96 -8.13 21.03
N LYS A 245 -9.72 -8.48 21.24
CA LYS A 245 -8.62 -7.55 21.54
C LYS A 245 -7.97 -7.03 20.26
N ILE A 246 -7.54 -5.75 20.25
CA ILE A 246 -6.73 -5.19 19.18
C ILE A 246 -5.46 -6.04 19.01
N LYS A 247 -5.26 -6.59 17.83
CA LYS A 247 -4.09 -7.41 17.52
C LYS A 247 -2.86 -6.51 17.35
N ASN A 248 -1.74 -6.92 17.96
CA ASN A 248 -0.49 -6.18 17.93
C ASN A 248 0.57 -6.94 17.14
N TYR A 249 1.15 -6.28 16.14
CA TYR A 249 2.16 -6.81 15.22
C TYR A 249 3.60 -6.39 15.57
N GLY A 250 3.81 -5.79 16.74
CA GLY A 250 5.09 -5.71 17.42
C GLY A 250 5.93 -4.46 17.15
N TRP A 251 5.79 -3.78 16.02
CA TRP A 251 6.59 -2.59 15.72
C TRP A 251 6.41 -1.49 16.79
N PRO A 252 7.49 -0.84 17.26
CA PRO A 252 8.91 -1.06 16.99
C PRO A 252 9.62 -1.96 18.02
N ILE A 253 8.89 -2.66 18.88
CA ILE A 253 9.46 -3.51 19.93
C ILE A 253 10.08 -4.77 19.35
N SER A 254 9.45 -5.35 18.34
CA SER A 254 9.97 -6.50 17.60
C SER A 254 9.87 -6.27 16.10
N SER A 255 10.80 -6.86 15.34
CA SER A 255 10.85 -6.85 13.88
C SER A 255 11.76 -7.97 13.40
N TYR A 256 11.54 -8.45 12.18
CA TYR A 256 12.46 -9.36 11.49
C TYR A 256 13.56 -8.63 10.70
N GLY A 257 13.61 -7.31 10.78
CA GLY A 257 14.66 -6.47 10.23
C GLY A 257 15.55 -5.85 11.31
N GLU A 258 16.66 -5.27 10.86
CA GLU A 258 17.60 -4.54 11.70
C GLU A 258 17.33 -3.04 11.65
N HIS A 259 17.72 -2.30 12.68
CA HIS A 259 17.68 -0.84 12.64
C HIS A 259 18.67 -0.27 11.65
N TYR A 260 18.26 0.82 11.01
CA TYR A 260 19.19 1.64 10.25
C TYR A 260 20.30 2.17 11.17
N GLY A 261 21.55 2.07 10.70
CA GLY A 261 22.71 2.55 11.42
C GLY A 261 23.44 1.51 12.27
N PHE A 262 22.92 0.29 12.41
CA PHE A 262 23.76 -0.82 12.86
C PHE A 262 24.72 -1.21 11.73
N PRO A 263 26.00 -1.48 12.08
CA PRO A 263 26.90 -2.10 11.13
C PRO A 263 26.34 -3.49 10.80
N ASP A 264 25.71 -3.59 9.63
CA ASP A 264 25.12 -4.84 9.23
C ASP A 264 26.13 -5.77 8.58
N LYS A 265 25.88 -7.05 8.75
CA LYS A 265 26.61 -8.12 8.05
C LYS A 265 26.28 -8.15 6.54
N LEU A 266 25.36 -7.33 6.08
CA LEU A 266 24.79 -7.32 4.73
C LEU A 266 25.20 -6.09 3.91
N GLY A 267 26.01 -5.18 4.44
CA GLY A 267 26.49 -3.99 3.74
C GLY A 267 25.45 -2.89 3.62
N SER A 268 25.04 -2.33 4.74
CA SER A 268 24.08 -1.21 4.81
C SER A 268 24.50 -0.02 3.97
N ILE A 269 23.57 0.48 3.17
CA ILE A 269 23.74 1.73 2.41
C ILE A 269 23.44 2.96 3.30
N CYS A 270 22.84 2.77 4.46
CA CYS A 270 22.44 3.89 5.33
C CYS A 270 23.47 4.13 6.44
N GLN A 271 24.16 5.27 6.35
CA GLN A 271 24.94 5.83 7.47
C GLN A 271 24.02 6.54 8.48
N CYS A 272 22.91 5.91 8.86
CA CYS A 272 21.98 6.50 9.80
C CYS A 272 22.56 6.43 11.21
N PRO A 273 22.45 7.48 12.04
CA PRO A 273 22.95 7.43 13.40
C PRO A 273 22.20 6.39 14.21
N LEU A 274 22.92 5.65 15.03
CA LEU A 274 22.36 4.68 15.97
C LEU A 274 21.31 5.36 16.85
N ASN A 275 20.11 4.78 16.88
CA ASN A 275 19.06 5.27 17.74
C ASN A 275 19.19 4.63 19.11
N GLU A 276 19.48 5.45 20.15
CA GLU A 276 19.67 4.98 21.52
C GLU A 276 18.50 4.14 22.06
N LEU A 277 17.26 4.46 21.65
CA LEU A 277 16.08 3.67 22.03
C LEU A 277 16.24 2.19 21.69
N TYR A 278 16.96 1.90 20.64
CA TYR A 278 17.05 0.57 20.08
C TYR A 278 18.26 -0.23 20.56
N LYS A 279 19.15 0.35 21.33
CA LYS A 279 20.19 -0.41 22.04
C LYS A 279 19.57 -1.41 23.03
N GLU A 280 18.39 -1.09 23.56
CA GLU A 280 17.68 -1.88 24.56
C GLU A 280 16.57 -2.76 23.97
N ILE A 281 16.14 -2.50 22.74
CA ILE A 281 15.08 -3.28 22.05
C ILE A 281 15.74 -4.10 20.96
N PRO A 282 15.97 -5.39 21.16
CA PRO A 282 16.55 -6.24 20.13
C PRO A 282 15.55 -6.41 19.00
N LEU A 283 15.79 -5.74 17.90
CA LEU A 283 15.20 -6.14 16.61
C LEU A 283 15.82 -7.48 16.19
N TYR A 284 15.22 -8.09 15.18
CA TYR A 284 15.63 -9.40 14.68
C TYR A 284 15.23 -10.54 15.63
N GLN A 285 14.04 -10.43 16.19
CA GLN A 285 13.45 -11.48 17.02
C GLN A 285 12.00 -11.75 16.62
N SER A 286 11.60 -13.01 16.85
CA SER A 286 10.22 -13.44 16.72
C SER A 286 9.28 -12.52 17.50
N HIS A 287 8.19 -12.10 16.87
CA HIS A 287 7.15 -11.30 17.52
C HIS A 287 6.53 -12.04 18.70
N SER A 288 6.38 -13.36 18.60
CA SER A 288 5.84 -14.21 19.66
C SER A 288 6.68 -14.22 20.91
N SER A 289 8.01 -13.97 20.83
CA SER A 289 8.88 -13.82 21.99
C SER A 289 8.47 -12.66 22.90
N TYR A 290 7.73 -11.69 22.36
CA TYR A 290 7.18 -10.54 23.09
C TYR A 290 5.65 -10.62 23.25
N GLY A 291 5.00 -11.74 22.87
CA GLY A 291 3.56 -11.91 22.93
C GLY A 291 2.80 -11.19 21.84
N PHE A 292 3.45 -10.80 20.74
CA PHE A 292 2.83 -10.20 19.56
C PHE A 292 2.45 -11.24 18.51
N ILE A 293 1.71 -10.80 17.50
CA ILE A 293 1.25 -11.65 16.39
C ILE A 293 2.37 -11.84 15.38
N GLU A 294 2.65 -13.09 15.05
CA GLU A 294 3.60 -13.44 14.00
C GLU A 294 3.06 -13.09 12.60
N PRO A 295 3.91 -12.60 11.68
CA PRO A 295 3.55 -12.47 10.28
C PRO A 295 3.32 -13.84 9.66
N LEU A 296 2.51 -13.88 8.61
CA LEU A 296 2.35 -15.07 7.77
C LEU A 296 3.69 -15.46 7.10
N LEU A 297 4.48 -14.45 6.74
CA LEU A 297 5.81 -14.56 6.18
C LEU A 297 6.57 -13.25 6.35
N ASN A 298 7.88 -13.35 6.58
CA ASN A 298 8.79 -12.22 6.51
C ASN A 298 9.87 -12.40 5.43
N PHE A 299 10.45 -11.29 4.96
CA PHE A 299 11.51 -11.27 3.97
C PHE A 299 12.73 -10.54 4.52
N THR A 300 13.81 -11.29 4.71
CA THR A 300 15.11 -10.74 5.06
C THR A 300 16.17 -11.39 4.17
N PRO A 301 16.77 -10.61 3.24
CA PRO A 301 16.62 -9.15 3.06
C PRO A 301 15.25 -8.72 2.54
N SER A 302 14.90 -7.45 2.76
CA SER A 302 13.66 -6.84 2.24
C SER A 302 13.56 -6.93 0.72
N ILE A 303 12.33 -7.12 0.23
CA ILE A 303 12.03 -7.09 -1.21
C ILE A 303 11.38 -5.77 -1.65
N GLY A 304 11.14 -4.86 -0.72
CA GLY A 304 10.36 -3.65 -0.95
C GLY A 304 8.90 -3.99 -1.27
N ILE A 305 8.29 -4.80 -0.40
CA ILE A 305 6.93 -5.33 -0.56
C ILE A 305 5.90 -4.21 -0.74
N THR A 306 4.90 -4.42 -1.62
CA THR A 306 3.86 -3.41 -1.87
C THR A 306 2.47 -4.03 -1.82
N GLN A 307 1.65 -3.88 -2.84
CA GLN A 307 0.26 -4.30 -2.82
C GLN A 307 0.08 -5.82 -2.69
N ILE A 308 -1.04 -6.20 -2.10
CA ILE A 308 -1.49 -7.58 -1.94
C ILE A 308 -2.90 -7.72 -2.48
N ILE A 309 -3.15 -8.78 -3.24
CA ILE A 309 -4.48 -9.20 -3.67
C ILE A 309 -4.66 -10.69 -3.45
N LYS A 310 -5.90 -11.12 -3.25
CA LYS A 310 -6.26 -12.54 -3.15
C LYS A 310 -7.24 -12.91 -4.25
N THR A 311 -7.04 -14.08 -4.83
CA THR A 311 -8.00 -14.69 -5.75
C THR A 311 -8.30 -16.14 -5.34
N GLU A 312 -9.50 -16.60 -5.63
CA GLU A 312 -9.89 -18.00 -5.37
C GLU A 312 -9.78 -18.86 -6.64
N ASP A 313 -9.91 -18.23 -7.80
CA ASP A 313 -9.87 -18.90 -9.10
C ASP A 313 -8.93 -18.15 -10.04
N PHE A 314 -7.75 -18.69 -10.23
CA PHE A 314 -6.82 -18.17 -11.22
C PHE A 314 -6.25 -19.30 -12.08
N LEU A 315 -6.26 -19.12 -13.41
CA LEU A 315 -5.61 -19.96 -14.41
C LEU A 315 -5.89 -21.48 -14.26
N ASN A 316 -7.16 -21.87 -14.24
CA ASN A 316 -7.59 -23.30 -14.19
C ASN A 316 -7.23 -24.02 -12.88
N MET A 317 -7.07 -23.30 -11.78
CA MET A 317 -6.93 -23.88 -10.44
C MET A 317 -8.13 -23.47 -9.58
N PRO A 318 -9.32 -24.07 -9.80
CA PRO A 318 -10.50 -23.75 -9.00
C PRO A 318 -10.28 -24.12 -7.53
N ASN A 319 -10.84 -23.30 -6.63
CA ASN A 319 -10.82 -23.52 -5.17
C ASN A 319 -9.44 -23.42 -4.48
N LYS A 320 -8.46 -22.76 -5.09
CA LYS A 320 -7.19 -22.46 -4.41
C LYS A 320 -7.17 -21.03 -3.88
N ASN A 321 -6.81 -20.88 -2.61
CA ASN A 321 -6.53 -19.58 -2.02
C ASN A 321 -5.15 -19.08 -2.48
N ILE A 322 -5.09 -18.11 -3.37
CA ILE A 322 -3.85 -17.59 -3.91
C ILE A 322 -3.70 -16.13 -3.54
N LEU A 323 -2.56 -15.76 -2.94
CA LEU A 323 -2.15 -14.38 -2.73
C LEU A 323 -1.13 -13.99 -3.80
N TYR A 324 -1.33 -12.82 -4.40
CA TYR A 324 -0.33 -12.14 -5.23
C TYR A 324 0.17 -10.91 -4.50
N ILE A 325 1.48 -10.76 -4.46
CA ILE A 325 2.15 -9.68 -3.76
C ILE A 325 3.18 -9.06 -4.69
N SER A 326 3.15 -7.75 -4.82
CA SER A 326 4.12 -7.03 -5.63
C SER A 326 5.30 -6.54 -4.81
N SER A 327 6.44 -6.35 -5.48
CA SER A 327 7.64 -5.81 -4.87
C SER A 327 8.30 -4.73 -5.71
N LEU A 328 8.92 -3.75 -5.04
CA LEU A 328 9.72 -2.70 -5.67
C LEU A 328 11.12 -3.18 -5.99
N GLY A 329 11.66 -4.08 -5.16
CA GLY A 329 13.01 -4.60 -5.25
C GLY A 329 14.11 -3.54 -5.16
N TRP A 330 15.29 -3.99 -4.79
CA TRP A 330 16.51 -3.18 -4.76
C TRP A 330 17.44 -3.57 -5.91
N ASN A 331 17.42 -4.85 -6.24
CA ASN A 331 18.37 -5.45 -7.17
C ASN A 331 17.67 -6.37 -8.16
N ASN A 332 17.58 -5.94 -9.41
CA ASN A 332 16.97 -6.71 -10.49
C ASN A 332 17.65 -8.08 -10.74
N LYS A 333 18.88 -8.28 -10.26
CA LYS A 333 19.62 -9.55 -10.45
C LYS A 333 19.08 -10.68 -9.58
N ILE A 334 18.50 -10.39 -8.42
CA ILE A 334 17.98 -11.40 -7.49
C ILE A 334 16.44 -11.55 -7.53
N GLY A 335 15.80 -11.07 -8.59
CA GLY A 335 14.37 -11.27 -8.81
C GLY A 335 13.42 -10.50 -7.87
N THR A 336 13.91 -9.49 -7.15
CA THR A 336 13.13 -8.75 -6.16
C THR A 336 12.11 -7.79 -6.76
N SER A 337 12.25 -7.38 -8.03
CA SER A 337 11.27 -6.55 -8.76
C SER A 337 10.26 -7.45 -9.49
N SER A 338 9.37 -8.08 -8.73
CA SER A 338 8.54 -9.21 -9.18
C SER A 338 7.14 -9.17 -8.59
N VAL A 339 6.29 -10.04 -9.08
CA VAL A 339 5.08 -10.47 -8.37
C VAL A 339 5.37 -11.83 -7.76
N HIS A 340 5.08 -11.97 -6.48
CA HIS A 340 5.16 -13.23 -5.74
C HIS A 340 3.78 -13.87 -5.68
N GLU A 341 3.69 -15.15 -5.95
CA GLU A 341 2.48 -15.96 -5.88
C GLU A 341 2.60 -16.91 -4.69
N PHE A 342 1.64 -16.87 -3.78
CA PHE A 342 1.57 -17.78 -2.65
C PHE A 342 0.28 -18.57 -2.68
N ILE A 343 0.38 -19.91 -2.67
CA ILE A 343 -0.76 -20.78 -2.49
C ILE A 343 -0.92 -21.06 -1.00
N LEU A 344 -2.13 -20.81 -0.49
CA LEU A 344 -2.47 -21.06 0.91
C LEU A 344 -3.23 -22.36 1.08
N SER A 345 -2.97 -23.06 2.18
CA SER A 345 -3.80 -24.18 2.66
C SER A 345 -5.17 -23.69 3.15
N LYS A 346 -6.07 -24.61 3.48
CA LYS A 346 -7.37 -24.29 4.10
C LYS A 346 -7.23 -23.53 5.44
N ASN A 347 -6.11 -23.72 6.14
CA ASN A 347 -5.79 -23.06 7.41
C ASN A 347 -4.93 -21.81 7.20
N PHE A 348 -4.93 -21.25 6.01
CA PHE A 348 -4.22 -20.03 5.61
C PHE A 348 -2.69 -20.06 5.81
N LYS A 349 -2.07 -21.25 5.84
CA LYS A 349 -0.62 -21.41 5.83
C LYS A 349 -0.10 -21.45 4.39
N ILE A 350 1.05 -20.86 4.13
CA ILE A 350 1.72 -20.91 2.83
C ILE A 350 2.18 -22.35 2.57
N VAL A 351 1.75 -22.93 1.46
CA VAL A 351 2.15 -24.28 1.02
C VAL A 351 2.99 -24.26 -0.25
N LYS A 352 2.94 -23.17 -1.00
CA LYS A 352 3.78 -22.98 -2.19
C LYS A 352 4.07 -21.50 -2.40
N HIS A 353 5.27 -21.19 -2.86
CA HIS A 353 5.71 -19.87 -3.28
C HIS A 353 6.25 -19.93 -4.70
N GLY A 354 5.78 -19.07 -5.57
CA GLY A 354 6.26 -18.83 -6.92
C GLY A 354 6.64 -17.36 -7.13
N ILE A 355 7.50 -17.10 -8.10
CA ILE A 355 7.91 -15.74 -8.46
C ILE A 355 7.64 -15.53 -9.94
N ILE A 356 6.96 -14.42 -10.27
CA ILE A 356 6.74 -13.93 -11.62
C ILE A 356 7.72 -12.78 -11.85
N PRO A 357 8.84 -13.02 -12.55
CA PRO A 357 9.93 -12.04 -12.67
C PRO A 357 9.60 -10.98 -13.71
N LEU A 358 9.11 -9.82 -13.28
CA LEU A 358 8.77 -8.71 -14.18
C LEU A 358 9.94 -7.74 -14.41
N ARG A 359 11.00 -7.82 -13.60
CA ARG A 359 12.18 -6.93 -13.66
C ARG A 359 11.81 -5.45 -13.65
N SER A 360 10.77 -5.12 -12.90
CA SER A 360 10.21 -3.77 -12.80
C SER A 360 9.72 -3.52 -11.40
N ARG A 361 9.85 -2.30 -10.93
CA ARG A 361 9.32 -1.86 -9.63
C ARG A 361 7.79 -1.82 -9.72
N ILE A 362 7.11 -2.68 -8.96
CA ILE A 362 5.65 -2.81 -9.02
C ILE A 362 5.07 -2.18 -7.76
N ARG A 363 4.30 -1.11 -7.95
CA ARG A 363 3.70 -0.37 -6.83
C ARG A 363 2.31 -0.88 -6.47
N ASP A 364 1.55 -1.32 -7.45
CA ASP A 364 0.14 -1.63 -7.28
C ASP A 364 -0.29 -2.87 -8.06
N LEU A 365 -1.27 -3.58 -7.54
CA LEU A 365 -1.95 -4.74 -8.13
C LEU A 365 -3.46 -4.57 -7.97
N ILE A 366 -4.21 -4.98 -8.98
CA ILE A 366 -5.68 -4.99 -8.95
C ILE A 366 -6.23 -6.24 -9.64
#